data_0823e96c1782e58e4ec342ddba06ba50
#
_entry.id   0823e96c1782e58e4ec342ddba06ba50
#
_cell.length_a   1.000
_cell.length_b   1.000
_cell.length_c   1.000
_cell.angle_alpha   90.00
_cell.angle_beta   90.00
_cell.angle_gamma   90.00
#
_symmetry.space_group_name_H-M   'P 1'
#
loop_
_entity.id
_entity.type
_entity.pdbx_description
1 polymer ?
#
loop_
_entity_poly.entity_id
_entity_poly.type
_entity_poly.pdbx_seq_one_letter_code
_entity_poly.pdbx_strand_id
1 'polypeptide(L)'
;MDVEWFLGVASELLAVPSTTDRPAELERALGFVLGFVGTDGFTVERFVSGGKPSALVYRSEQAKGAERPQFRIILNAHLDVVPAPAGQFKPRRDGTRLYARGAQDMKISALAEALAFRELAATVPYPLALQLVTDEETGGRDGTRHQINRGVRGEFVIIGETSGLRIVTETKGMLGVTLEATGRGAHSAYPWLGDNALVALNQSVSNILVRYPPPTEEEWRTTVNLARVHTPNQARNQIPAEANAWLDIRFPPEDTDLAGRSAGEIAAYLQTFCAPGVTAVVGHVDAPQYADGGRPEIAQLAGATRAQGYRPDFLRKHGTGDGRFYGAAGITAVAFGVGGHGQHGADEYAEIPTIAPYYRALSQFLRDPGPAPTVSGLCPAPGWLDGRGWLDGRRGWLVLRRAG
;
A
#
# COMPACT_ATOMS: atom_id res chain seq x y z
N MET A 1 6.42 18.93 21.65
CA MET A 1 7.34 17.80 21.44
C MET A 1 8.77 18.31 21.49
N ASP A 2 9.59 17.76 22.36
CA ASP A 2 11.06 17.94 22.36
C ASP A 2 11.64 17.03 21.27
N VAL A 3 12.39 17.62 20.32
CA VAL A 3 12.93 16.89 19.18
C VAL A 3 14.07 15.95 19.58
N GLU A 4 14.95 16.36 20.49
CA GLU A 4 16.08 15.53 20.89
C GLU A 4 15.63 14.29 21.68
N TRP A 5 14.67 14.45 22.59
CA TRP A 5 14.04 13.33 23.26
C TRP A 5 13.35 12.40 22.23
N PHE A 6 12.59 12.96 21.29
CA PHE A 6 11.90 12.18 20.25
C PHE A 6 12.88 11.36 19.39
N LEU A 7 14.01 11.97 18.98
CA LEU A 7 15.02 11.29 18.19
C LEU A 7 15.71 10.15 18.98
N GLY A 8 15.84 10.28 20.30
CA GLY A 8 16.29 9.20 21.17
C GLY A 8 15.38 7.99 21.09
N VAL A 9 14.07 8.20 21.34
CA VAL A 9 13.04 7.14 21.26
C VAL A 9 12.94 6.55 19.85
N ALA A 10 12.96 7.41 18.83
CA ALA A 10 12.92 6.99 17.43
C ALA A 10 14.11 6.10 17.07
N SER A 11 15.30 6.40 17.59
CA SER A 11 16.50 5.60 17.34
C SER A 11 16.37 4.18 17.91
N GLU A 12 15.69 4.01 19.05
CA GLU A 12 15.41 2.67 19.60
C GLU A 12 14.46 1.86 18.68
N LEU A 13 13.40 2.49 18.15
CA LEU A 13 12.48 1.84 17.21
C LEU A 13 13.16 1.53 15.88
N LEU A 14 14.00 2.43 15.37
CA LEU A 14 14.75 2.24 14.13
C LEU A 14 15.79 1.12 14.22
N ALA A 15 16.31 0.85 15.42
CA ALA A 15 17.22 -0.24 15.67
C ALA A 15 16.55 -1.64 15.63
N VAL A 16 15.21 -1.70 15.57
CA VAL A 16 14.47 -2.95 15.43
C VAL A 16 14.42 -3.36 13.95
N PRO A 17 15.08 -4.47 13.53
CA PRO A 17 15.07 -4.91 12.14
C PRO A 17 13.79 -5.69 11.81
N SER A 18 12.65 -5.02 11.81
CA SER A 18 11.30 -5.58 11.64
C SER A 18 11.01 -5.92 10.17
N THR A 19 11.82 -6.79 9.59
CA THR A 19 11.63 -7.32 8.24
C THR A 19 10.63 -8.48 8.24
N THR A 20 9.99 -8.72 7.11
CA THR A 20 8.90 -9.71 7.00
C THR A 20 9.30 -11.14 7.34
N ASP A 21 10.59 -11.47 7.18
CA ASP A 21 11.20 -12.77 7.50
C ASP A 21 11.55 -12.94 8.99
N ARG A 22 11.32 -11.90 9.82
CA ARG A 22 11.66 -11.88 11.25
C ARG A 22 10.43 -11.63 12.14
N PRO A 23 9.55 -12.61 12.33
CA PRO A 23 8.30 -12.42 13.08
C PRO A 23 8.50 -11.87 14.50
N ALA A 24 9.57 -12.28 15.19
CA ALA A 24 9.90 -11.77 16.53
C ALA A 24 10.23 -10.27 16.54
N GLU A 25 10.86 -9.77 15.47
CA GLU A 25 11.18 -8.34 15.33
C GLU A 25 9.95 -7.52 14.93
N LEU A 26 9.01 -8.09 14.16
CA LEU A 26 7.71 -7.46 13.90
C LEU A 26 6.93 -7.28 15.21
N GLU A 27 6.87 -8.34 16.03
CA GLU A 27 6.23 -8.27 17.34
C GLU A 27 6.95 -7.29 18.28
N ARG A 28 8.29 -7.24 18.24
CA ARG A 28 9.07 -6.29 19.05
C ARG A 28 8.80 -4.84 18.64
N ALA A 29 8.73 -4.54 17.34
CA ALA A 29 8.40 -3.20 16.85
C ALA A 29 6.97 -2.78 17.26
N LEU A 30 6.00 -3.68 17.10
CA LEU A 30 4.62 -3.44 17.55
C LEU A 30 4.55 -3.23 19.06
N GLY A 31 5.18 -4.11 19.84
CA GLY A 31 5.25 -4.01 21.30
C GLY A 31 5.92 -2.72 21.78
N PHE A 32 6.96 -2.27 21.09
CA PHE A 32 7.63 -1.00 21.37
C PHE A 32 6.66 0.18 21.25
N VAL A 33 5.92 0.30 20.14
CA VAL A 33 5.01 1.41 19.92
C VAL A 33 3.79 1.33 20.88
N LEU A 34 3.27 0.13 21.15
CA LEU A 34 2.21 -0.06 22.13
C LEU A 34 2.67 0.34 23.55
N GLY A 35 3.88 -0.03 23.94
CA GLY A 35 4.49 0.41 25.21
C GLY A 35 4.70 1.91 25.28
N PHE A 36 5.08 2.54 24.15
CA PHE A 36 5.23 3.98 24.06
C PHE A 36 3.88 4.74 24.20
N VAL A 37 2.81 4.22 23.63
CA VAL A 37 1.45 4.78 23.79
C VAL A 37 0.97 4.61 25.24
N GLY A 38 1.29 3.49 25.88
CA GLY A 38 0.71 3.08 27.15
C GLY A 38 -0.66 2.44 26.96
N THR A 39 -1.12 1.71 27.96
CA THR A 39 -2.39 0.95 27.88
C THR A 39 -3.49 1.52 28.79
N ASP A 40 -3.15 2.43 29.69
CA ASP A 40 -4.10 2.98 30.69
C ASP A 40 -5.19 3.82 30.01
N GLY A 41 -6.43 3.36 30.15
CA GLY A 41 -7.59 4.02 29.54
C GLY A 41 -7.80 3.69 28.06
N PHE A 42 -6.94 2.83 27.48
CA PHE A 42 -7.06 2.39 26.08
C PHE A 42 -7.43 0.92 25.95
N THR A 43 -8.27 0.61 24.98
CA THR A 43 -8.47 -0.74 24.46
C THR A 43 -7.43 -1.00 23.38
N VAL A 44 -6.73 -2.11 23.49
CA VAL A 44 -5.77 -2.60 22.50
C VAL A 44 -6.33 -3.89 21.91
N GLU A 45 -6.88 -3.82 20.72
CA GLU A 45 -7.28 -5.02 19.96
C GLU A 45 -6.08 -5.49 19.17
N ARG A 46 -5.67 -6.75 19.41
CA ARG A 46 -4.58 -7.38 18.68
C ARG A 46 -5.11 -8.33 17.62
N PHE A 47 -4.48 -8.33 16.48
CA PHE A 47 -4.78 -9.21 15.34
C PHE A 47 -3.52 -9.94 14.92
N VAL A 48 -3.71 -11.16 14.39
CA VAL A 48 -2.67 -11.92 13.72
C VAL A 48 -3.29 -12.56 12.48
N SER A 49 -2.72 -12.31 11.34
CA SER A 49 -3.07 -12.94 10.07
C SER A 49 -1.79 -13.22 9.30
N GLY A 50 -1.68 -14.37 8.62
CA GLY A 50 -0.49 -14.75 7.87
C GLY A 50 0.83 -14.68 8.68
N GLY A 51 0.75 -14.80 10.03
CA GLY A 51 1.91 -14.64 10.92
C GLY A 51 2.34 -13.16 11.13
N LYS A 52 1.55 -12.19 10.68
CA LYS A 52 1.81 -10.76 10.84
C LYS A 52 0.99 -10.21 12.00
N PRO A 53 1.62 -9.69 13.08
CA PRO A 53 0.92 -9.05 14.17
C PRO A 53 0.49 -7.64 13.78
N SER A 54 -0.69 -7.22 14.24
CA SER A 54 -1.15 -5.84 14.12
C SER A 54 -2.02 -5.45 15.29
N ALA A 55 -2.28 -4.17 15.50
CA ALA A 55 -3.10 -3.70 16.62
C ALA A 55 -3.93 -2.49 16.22
N LEU A 56 -5.08 -2.35 16.90
CA LEU A 56 -5.92 -1.16 16.89
C LEU A 56 -6.04 -0.65 18.33
N VAL A 57 -5.71 0.62 18.54
CA VAL A 57 -5.73 1.26 19.87
C VAL A 57 -6.72 2.40 19.84
N TYR A 58 -7.61 2.44 20.83
CA TYR A 58 -8.60 3.51 21.02
C TYR A 58 -9.04 3.62 22.48
N ARG A 59 -9.72 4.71 22.86
CA ARG A 59 -10.18 4.90 24.25
C ARG A 59 -11.23 3.84 24.61
N SER A 60 -11.04 3.19 25.77
CA SER A 60 -11.94 2.14 26.24
C SER A 60 -13.37 2.62 26.46
N GLU A 61 -13.55 3.86 26.94
CA GLU A 61 -14.88 4.43 27.17
C GLU A 61 -15.66 4.77 25.88
N GLN A 62 -15.01 4.76 24.71
CA GLN A 62 -15.67 4.96 23.43
C GLN A 62 -16.32 3.68 22.89
N ALA A 63 -15.97 2.50 23.43
CA ALA A 63 -16.65 1.25 23.15
C ALA A 63 -18.01 1.22 23.85
N LYS A 64 -19.08 0.92 23.13
CA LYS A 64 -20.42 0.69 23.67
C LYS A 64 -20.62 -0.80 23.91
N GLY A 65 -20.33 -1.23 25.13
CA GLY A 65 -20.36 -2.67 25.46
C GLY A 65 -19.20 -3.40 24.75
N ALA A 66 -19.50 -4.45 24.01
CA ALA A 66 -18.52 -5.23 23.22
C ALA A 66 -18.34 -4.69 21.79
N GLU A 67 -19.07 -3.66 21.39
CA GLU A 67 -19.02 -3.13 20.03
C GLU A 67 -17.89 -2.10 19.86
N ARG A 68 -17.09 -2.28 18.81
CA ARG A 68 -16.06 -1.31 18.40
C ARG A 68 -16.75 -0.03 17.91
N PRO A 69 -16.25 1.19 18.29
CA PRO A 69 -16.80 2.42 17.75
C PRO A 69 -16.50 2.58 16.26
N GLN A 70 -17.36 3.31 15.55
CA GLN A 70 -16.97 3.88 14.26
C GLN A 70 -16.10 5.11 14.54
N PHE A 71 -14.88 5.10 13.99
CA PHE A 71 -13.93 6.17 14.25
C PHE A 71 -14.18 7.38 13.34
N ARG A 72 -14.07 8.59 13.91
CA ARG A 72 -14.03 9.80 13.08
C ARG A 72 -12.72 9.90 12.32
N ILE A 73 -11.61 9.62 13.02
CA ILE A 73 -10.25 9.62 12.46
C ILE A 73 -9.54 8.32 12.84
N ILE A 74 -8.83 7.74 11.88
CA ILE A 74 -7.84 6.68 12.11
C ILE A 74 -6.47 7.22 11.69
N LEU A 75 -5.49 7.08 12.57
CA LEU A 75 -4.07 7.21 12.25
C LEU A 75 -3.55 5.81 11.92
N ASN A 76 -3.00 5.63 10.73
CA ASN A 76 -2.53 4.32 10.26
C ASN A 76 -1.03 4.36 10.01
N ALA A 77 -0.29 3.42 10.59
CA ALA A 77 1.13 3.30 10.40
C ALA A 77 1.60 1.85 10.29
N HIS A 78 2.55 1.60 9.39
CA HIS A 78 3.27 0.33 9.35
C HIS A 78 4.60 0.41 10.10
N LEU A 79 5.00 -0.73 10.64
CA LEU A 79 6.21 -0.89 11.46
C LEU A 79 7.20 -1.88 10.86
N ASP A 80 6.79 -2.60 9.81
CA ASP A 80 7.69 -3.41 9.01
C ASP A 80 8.54 -2.55 8.09
N VAL A 81 9.61 -3.14 7.61
CA VAL A 81 10.55 -2.50 6.69
C VAL A 81 11.10 -3.52 5.69
N VAL A 82 11.48 -3.08 4.50
CA VAL A 82 12.17 -3.93 3.54
C VAL A 82 13.52 -4.41 4.08
N PRO A 83 14.03 -5.58 3.63
CA PRO A 83 15.34 -6.09 4.03
C PRO A 83 16.46 -5.08 3.77
N ALA A 84 17.43 -5.04 4.69
CA ALA A 84 18.57 -4.17 4.61
C ALA A 84 19.80 -4.78 5.32
N PRO A 85 21.03 -4.37 4.96
CA PRO A 85 22.23 -4.71 5.71
C PRO A 85 22.15 -4.24 7.17
N ALA A 86 22.76 -5.02 8.09
CA ALA A 86 22.68 -4.76 9.53
C ALA A 86 23.15 -3.34 9.94
N GLY A 87 24.01 -2.71 9.14
CA GLY A 87 24.45 -1.33 9.37
C GLY A 87 23.35 -0.29 9.27
N GLN A 88 22.31 -0.54 8.47
CA GLN A 88 21.15 0.36 8.32
C GLN A 88 20.19 0.33 9.52
N PHE A 89 20.30 -0.66 10.40
CA PHE A 89 19.60 -0.71 11.69
C PHE A 89 20.40 -0.11 12.85
N LYS A 90 21.44 0.67 12.53
CA LYS A 90 22.21 1.49 13.46
C LYS A 90 21.94 2.96 13.13
N PRO A 91 20.95 3.60 13.75
CA PRO A 91 20.60 4.99 13.43
C PRO A 91 21.79 5.93 13.57
N ARG A 92 21.99 6.77 12.57
CA ARG A 92 23.07 7.74 12.52
C ARG A 92 22.57 9.11 12.15
N ARG A 93 22.79 10.07 13.01
CA ARG A 93 22.50 11.47 12.71
C ARG A 93 23.68 12.10 11.96
N ASP A 94 23.38 12.88 10.93
CA ASP A 94 24.33 13.69 10.21
C ASP A 94 23.65 15.03 9.85
N GLY A 95 24.02 16.08 10.58
CA GLY A 95 23.40 17.39 10.49
C GLY A 95 21.88 17.33 10.74
N THR A 96 21.11 17.62 9.70
CA THR A 96 19.64 17.63 9.73
C THR A 96 19.00 16.32 9.27
N ARG A 97 19.78 15.25 9.11
CA ARG A 97 19.32 13.95 8.61
C ARG A 97 19.52 12.86 9.65
N LEU A 98 18.52 11.99 9.78
CA LEU A 98 18.59 10.76 10.57
C LEU A 98 18.57 9.56 9.62
N TYR A 99 19.70 8.92 9.43
CA TYR A 99 19.88 7.77 8.55
C TYR A 99 19.56 6.48 9.30
N ALA A 100 18.63 5.73 8.79
CA ALA A 100 18.35 4.34 9.15
C ALA A 100 17.32 3.74 8.20
N ARG A 101 17.24 2.41 8.08
CA ARG A 101 16.12 1.71 7.46
C ARG A 101 14.84 1.95 8.26
N GLY A 102 13.75 2.39 7.58
CA GLY A 102 12.49 2.77 8.21
C GLY A 102 12.47 4.20 8.76
N ALA A 103 13.55 4.99 8.58
CA ALA A 103 13.55 6.38 9.01
C ALA A 103 12.59 7.23 8.17
N GLN A 104 12.63 7.08 6.87
CA GLN A 104 11.69 7.71 5.95
C GLN A 104 10.38 6.92 5.87
N ASP A 105 10.45 5.60 5.82
CA ASP A 105 9.38 4.68 5.49
C ASP A 105 9.22 3.60 6.58
N MET A 106 8.29 3.79 7.55
CA MET A 106 7.67 5.06 7.95
C MET A 106 7.72 5.22 9.48
N LYS A 107 8.70 4.56 10.16
CA LYS A 107 8.74 4.47 11.65
C LYS A 107 8.79 5.83 12.36
N ILE A 108 9.41 6.86 11.75
CA ILE A 108 9.42 8.22 12.32
C ILE A 108 8.00 8.81 12.33
N SER A 109 7.27 8.71 11.21
CA SER A 109 5.88 9.13 11.15
C SER A 109 5.01 8.30 12.10
N ALA A 110 5.20 6.98 12.14
CA ALA A 110 4.48 6.06 13.04
C ALA A 110 4.63 6.46 14.51
N LEU A 111 5.84 6.79 14.93
CA LEU A 111 6.09 7.24 16.31
C LEU A 111 5.47 8.62 16.60
N ALA A 112 5.48 9.54 15.60
CA ALA A 112 4.85 10.85 15.75
C ALA A 112 3.32 10.74 15.81
N GLU A 113 2.70 9.84 15.05
CA GLU A 113 1.28 9.51 15.14
C GLU A 113 0.93 8.91 16.51
N ALA A 114 1.75 7.96 16.98
CA ALA A 114 1.57 7.36 18.31
C ALA A 114 1.68 8.40 19.42
N LEU A 115 2.58 9.37 19.30
CA LEU A 115 2.70 10.50 20.25
C LEU A 115 1.46 11.39 20.21
N ALA A 116 1.01 11.78 19.02
CA ALA A 116 -0.18 12.63 18.85
C ALA A 116 -1.43 11.91 19.38
N PHE A 117 -1.57 10.61 19.09
CA PHE A 117 -2.65 9.79 19.64
C PHE A 117 -2.61 9.76 21.17
N ARG A 118 -1.49 9.41 21.76
CA ARG A 118 -1.31 9.35 23.22
C ARG A 118 -1.71 10.65 23.92
N GLU A 119 -1.33 11.78 23.35
CA GLU A 119 -1.58 13.09 23.96
C GLU A 119 -3.01 13.62 23.73
N LEU A 120 -3.65 13.21 22.64
CA LEU A 120 -4.90 13.84 22.21
C LEU A 120 -6.13 12.93 22.30
N ALA A 121 -5.98 11.62 22.28
CA ALA A 121 -7.13 10.71 22.25
C ALA A 121 -8.08 10.91 23.44
N ALA A 122 -7.56 11.35 24.60
CA ALA A 122 -8.37 11.67 25.78
C ALA A 122 -9.06 13.04 25.72
N THR A 123 -8.68 13.93 24.81
CA THR A 123 -9.14 15.32 24.78
C THR A 123 -10.03 15.65 23.59
N VAL A 124 -9.90 14.91 22.49
CA VAL A 124 -10.75 15.11 21.31
C VAL A 124 -12.16 14.57 21.55
N PRO A 125 -13.23 15.28 21.08
CA PRO A 125 -14.62 14.94 21.40
C PRO A 125 -15.20 13.83 20.51
N TYR A 126 -14.37 13.08 19.78
CA TYR A 126 -14.79 12.07 18.83
C TYR A 126 -13.93 10.80 18.93
N PRO A 127 -14.41 9.66 18.44
CA PRO A 127 -13.61 8.43 18.40
C PRO A 127 -12.39 8.58 17.50
N LEU A 128 -11.19 8.45 18.09
CA LEU A 128 -9.89 8.44 17.44
C LEU A 128 -9.25 7.08 17.64
N ALA A 129 -8.69 6.51 16.57
CA ALA A 129 -7.93 5.27 16.64
C ALA A 129 -6.50 5.45 16.13
N LEU A 130 -5.59 4.64 16.67
CA LEU A 130 -4.26 4.37 16.13
C LEU A 130 -4.25 2.92 15.66
N GLN A 131 -4.02 2.72 14.36
CA GLN A 131 -3.93 1.42 13.71
C GLN A 131 -2.49 1.14 13.32
N LEU A 132 -1.92 0.09 13.91
CA LEU A 132 -0.53 -0.32 13.68
C LEU A 132 -0.50 -1.65 12.95
N VAL A 133 0.26 -1.73 11.86
CA VAL A 133 0.39 -2.92 11.02
C VAL A 133 1.86 -3.29 10.78
N THR A 134 2.12 -4.52 10.31
CA THR A 134 3.49 -5.03 10.13
C THR A 134 3.65 -5.83 8.84
N ASP A 135 2.95 -5.44 7.77
CA ASP A 135 2.98 -6.15 6.48
C ASP A 135 2.76 -5.25 5.26
N GLU A 136 2.88 -3.93 5.42
CA GLU A 136 2.68 -3.01 4.30
C GLU A 136 3.65 -3.30 3.18
N GLU A 137 4.93 -3.48 3.49
CA GLU A 137 6.04 -3.77 2.58
C GLU A 137 5.92 -5.13 1.84
N THR A 138 4.96 -5.93 2.26
CA THR A 138 4.62 -7.21 1.63
C THR A 138 3.18 -7.27 1.12
N GLY A 139 2.55 -6.10 1.03
CA GLY A 139 1.27 -5.89 0.37
C GLY A 139 0.08 -5.67 1.28
N GLY A 140 0.23 -5.42 2.60
CA GLY A 140 -0.79 -4.90 3.53
C GLY A 140 -2.05 -5.77 3.72
N ARG A 141 -1.99 -7.03 3.30
CA ARG A 141 -3.19 -7.91 3.24
C ARG A 141 -3.55 -8.51 4.58
N ASP A 142 -2.54 -8.74 5.41
CA ASP A 142 -2.67 -9.37 6.72
C ASP A 142 -2.77 -8.35 7.87
N GLY A 143 -2.39 -7.08 7.62
CA GLY A 143 -2.54 -5.94 8.52
C GLY A 143 -3.78 -5.11 8.20
N THR A 144 -3.63 -4.05 7.43
CA THR A 144 -4.68 -3.06 7.16
C THR A 144 -5.92 -3.69 6.55
N ARG A 145 -5.78 -4.49 5.47
CA ARG A 145 -6.93 -5.18 4.86
C ARG A 145 -7.62 -6.13 5.83
N HIS A 146 -6.82 -6.90 6.60
CA HIS A 146 -7.38 -7.82 7.59
C HIS A 146 -8.21 -7.08 8.64
N GLN A 147 -7.71 -5.99 9.20
CA GLN A 147 -8.43 -5.20 10.20
C GLN A 147 -9.72 -4.59 9.63
N ILE A 148 -9.70 -4.06 8.38
CA ILE A 148 -10.89 -3.58 7.68
C ILE A 148 -11.91 -4.73 7.51
N ASN A 149 -11.49 -5.92 7.13
CA ASN A 149 -12.35 -7.10 7.00
C ASN A 149 -12.92 -7.57 8.35
N ARG A 150 -12.20 -7.28 9.46
CA ARG A 150 -12.66 -7.51 10.84
C ARG A 150 -13.55 -6.38 11.37
N GLY A 151 -13.99 -5.47 10.50
CA GLY A 151 -14.96 -4.44 10.84
C GLY A 151 -14.36 -3.13 11.37
N VAL A 152 -13.05 -2.89 11.24
CA VAL A 152 -12.48 -1.55 11.51
C VAL A 152 -13.00 -0.58 10.48
N ARG A 153 -13.62 0.53 10.94
CA ARG A 153 -14.22 1.57 10.09
C ARG A 153 -13.88 2.95 10.63
N GLY A 154 -13.57 3.86 9.71
CA GLY A 154 -13.36 5.27 9.98
C GLY A 154 -14.00 6.14 8.91
N GLU A 155 -14.20 7.42 9.20
CA GLU A 155 -14.69 8.39 8.21
C GLU A 155 -13.53 8.99 7.40
N PHE A 156 -12.37 9.18 8.07
CA PHE A 156 -11.18 9.70 7.46
C PHE A 156 -9.92 9.04 8.05
N VAL A 157 -8.96 8.73 7.20
CA VAL A 157 -7.72 8.05 7.60
C VAL A 157 -6.51 8.89 7.17
N ILE A 158 -5.58 9.08 8.09
CA ILE A 158 -4.24 9.57 7.78
C ILE A 158 -3.28 8.39 7.88
N ILE A 159 -2.54 8.14 6.80
CA ILE A 159 -1.48 7.16 6.74
C ILE A 159 -0.16 7.92 6.83
N GLY A 160 0.66 7.63 7.82
CA GLY A 160 1.90 8.36 8.10
C GLY A 160 3.04 8.18 7.08
N GLU A 161 2.70 7.78 5.86
CA GLU A 161 3.62 7.61 4.75
C GLU A 161 4.37 8.90 4.39
N THR A 162 5.67 8.76 4.11
CA THR A 162 6.50 9.91 3.77
C THR A 162 5.92 10.77 2.65
N SER A 163 5.84 12.07 2.86
CA SER A 163 5.32 12.99 1.88
C SER A 163 5.96 14.39 1.91
N GLY A 164 6.84 14.64 2.89
CA GLY A 164 7.43 15.97 3.10
C GLY A 164 6.37 17.02 3.48
N LEU A 165 5.40 16.63 4.31
CA LEU A 165 4.25 17.44 4.72
C LEU A 165 3.34 17.88 3.56
N ARG A 166 3.42 17.23 2.39
CA ARG A 166 2.43 17.35 1.33
C ARG A 166 1.32 16.31 1.54
N ILE A 167 0.14 16.55 1.01
CA ILE A 167 -0.99 15.65 1.17
C ILE A 167 -1.09 14.75 -0.05
N VAL A 168 -0.86 13.44 0.12
CA VAL A 168 -1.01 12.47 -0.97
C VAL A 168 -2.47 12.11 -1.09
N THR A 169 -3.11 12.57 -2.16
CA THR A 169 -4.52 12.31 -2.45
C THR A 169 -4.75 11.18 -3.44
N GLU A 170 -3.71 10.82 -4.19
CA GLU A 170 -3.80 9.79 -5.22
C GLU A 170 -2.57 8.87 -5.22
N THR A 171 -2.81 7.58 -5.38
CA THR A 171 -1.77 6.58 -5.66
C THR A 171 -2.21 5.70 -6.81
N LYS A 172 -1.25 5.19 -7.60
CA LYS A 172 -1.58 4.24 -8.67
C LYS A 172 -2.04 2.90 -8.10
N GLY A 173 -2.97 2.27 -8.80
CA GLY A 173 -3.27 0.86 -8.65
C GLY A 173 -2.16 -0.01 -9.23
N MET A 174 -2.21 -1.29 -8.90
CA MET A 174 -1.23 -2.28 -9.34
C MET A 174 -1.93 -3.55 -9.80
N LEU A 175 -1.43 -4.14 -10.88
CA LEU A 175 -1.83 -5.49 -11.28
C LEU A 175 -0.64 -6.27 -11.83
N GLY A 176 -0.61 -7.56 -11.49
CA GLY A 176 0.33 -8.52 -12.03
C GLY A 176 -0.33 -9.32 -13.16
N VAL A 177 0.31 -9.36 -14.31
CA VAL A 177 -0.18 -10.09 -15.48
C VAL A 177 0.84 -11.12 -15.91
N THR A 178 0.40 -12.34 -16.20
CA THR A 178 1.17 -13.34 -16.91
C THR A 178 0.59 -13.50 -18.31
N LEU A 179 1.43 -13.35 -19.33
CA LEU A 179 1.11 -13.77 -20.68
C LEU A 179 1.63 -15.19 -20.88
N GLU A 180 0.74 -16.11 -21.19
CA GLU A 180 1.07 -17.52 -21.42
C GLU A 180 0.93 -17.83 -22.90
N ALA A 181 2.02 -18.21 -23.54
CA ALA A 181 2.06 -18.54 -24.97
C ALA A 181 2.21 -20.04 -25.17
N THR A 182 1.35 -20.61 -25.99
CA THR A 182 1.40 -22.00 -26.44
C THR A 182 1.50 -22.06 -27.96
N GLY A 183 2.30 -22.98 -28.44
CA GLY A 183 2.53 -23.20 -29.88
C GLY A 183 2.78 -24.67 -30.18
N ARG A 184 3.49 -24.94 -31.25
CA ARG A 184 3.85 -26.28 -31.69
C ARG A 184 5.35 -26.37 -31.96
N GLY A 185 6.03 -27.27 -31.24
CA GLY A 185 7.44 -27.54 -31.42
C GLY A 185 7.72 -28.21 -32.78
N ALA A 186 8.83 -27.81 -33.39
CA ALA A 186 9.34 -28.42 -34.62
C ALA A 186 10.85 -28.18 -34.74
N HIS A 187 11.48 -28.81 -35.72
CA HIS A 187 12.87 -28.50 -36.05
C HIS A 187 12.96 -27.07 -36.65
N SER A 188 13.88 -26.25 -36.17
CA SER A 188 14.00 -24.83 -36.56
C SER A 188 14.27 -24.61 -38.06
N ALA A 189 14.82 -25.58 -38.76
CA ALA A 189 15.01 -25.52 -40.21
C ALA A 189 13.69 -25.64 -41.01
N TYR A 190 12.60 -26.05 -40.36
CA TYR A 190 11.28 -26.23 -40.99
C TYR A 190 10.22 -25.39 -40.26
N PRO A 191 10.33 -24.04 -40.25
CA PRO A 191 9.47 -23.16 -39.44
C PRO A 191 7.97 -23.27 -39.77
N TRP A 192 7.62 -23.72 -41.00
CA TRP A 192 6.22 -23.96 -41.41
C TRP A 192 5.58 -25.21 -40.79
N LEU A 193 6.35 -26.04 -40.06
CA LEU A 193 5.84 -27.22 -39.35
C LEU A 193 5.58 -26.96 -37.88
N GLY A 194 5.92 -25.76 -37.37
CA GLY A 194 5.76 -25.39 -35.98
C GLY A 194 5.12 -24.03 -35.82
N ASP A 195 4.69 -23.73 -34.57
CA ASP A 195 4.17 -22.45 -34.17
C ASP A 195 5.04 -21.94 -32.99
N ASN A 196 5.80 -20.87 -33.21
CA ASN A 196 6.79 -20.39 -32.23
C ASN A 196 6.15 -19.57 -31.15
N ALA A 197 5.99 -20.15 -29.95
CA ALA A 197 5.39 -19.48 -28.78
C ALA A 197 6.15 -18.22 -28.37
N LEU A 198 7.48 -18.19 -28.47
CA LEU A 198 8.29 -17.01 -28.14
C LEU A 198 8.03 -15.84 -29.11
N VAL A 199 7.82 -16.11 -30.38
CA VAL A 199 7.50 -15.06 -31.38
C VAL A 199 6.10 -14.48 -31.09
N ALA A 200 5.11 -15.34 -30.85
CA ALA A 200 3.76 -14.90 -30.50
C ALA A 200 3.75 -14.09 -29.18
N LEU A 201 4.51 -14.54 -28.18
CA LEU A 201 4.65 -13.82 -26.90
C LEU A 201 5.27 -12.44 -27.11
N ASN A 202 6.39 -12.37 -27.87
CA ASN A 202 7.06 -11.09 -28.14
C ASN A 202 6.16 -10.10 -28.88
N GLN A 203 5.36 -10.58 -29.85
CA GLN A 203 4.37 -9.75 -30.54
C GLN A 203 3.33 -9.21 -29.57
N SER A 204 2.82 -10.03 -28.65
CA SER A 204 1.82 -9.64 -27.65
C SER A 204 2.37 -8.58 -26.67
N VAL A 205 3.59 -8.79 -26.17
CA VAL A 205 4.30 -7.82 -25.33
C VAL A 205 4.48 -6.50 -26.09
N SER A 206 4.91 -6.55 -27.35
CA SER A 206 5.10 -5.35 -28.17
C SER A 206 3.80 -4.59 -28.38
N ASN A 207 2.68 -5.29 -28.64
CA ASN A 207 1.37 -4.64 -28.79
C ASN A 207 0.92 -3.93 -27.51
N ILE A 208 1.14 -4.55 -26.34
CA ILE A 208 0.85 -3.93 -25.04
C ILE A 208 1.73 -2.69 -24.81
N LEU A 209 3.03 -2.78 -25.13
CA LEU A 209 3.95 -1.65 -24.97
C LEU A 209 3.70 -0.52 -25.98
N VAL A 210 3.11 -0.80 -27.14
CA VAL A 210 2.61 0.23 -28.07
C VAL A 210 1.40 0.95 -27.47
N ARG A 211 0.49 0.25 -26.79
CA ARG A 211 -0.66 0.86 -26.09
C ARG A 211 -0.21 1.65 -24.86
N TYR A 212 0.79 1.16 -24.13
CA TYR A 212 1.35 1.74 -22.92
C TYR A 212 2.87 1.93 -23.07
N PRO A 213 3.32 2.91 -23.87
CA PRO A 213 4.74 3.11 -24.12
C PRO A 213 5.46 3.51 -22.83
N PRO A 214 6.69 2.95 -22.57
CA PRO A 214 7.46 3.35 -21.37
C PRO A 214 7.74 4.85 -21.40
N PRO A 215 7.47 5.58 -20.30
CA PRO A 215 7.82 6.98 -20.20
C PRO A 215 9.34 7.17 -20.09
N THR A 216 9.85 8.26 -20.65
CA THR A 216 11.26 8.67 -20.55
C THR A 216 11.50 9.68 -19.41
N GLU A 217 10.44 10.21 -18.85
CA GLU A 217 10.43 11.14 -17.71
C GLU A 217 9.24 10.81 -16.78
N GLU A 218 9.13 11.52 -15.67
CA GLU A 218 8.01 11.33 -14.76
C GLU A 218 6.69 11.76 -15.39
N GLU A 219 5.76 10.81 -15.59
CA GLU A 219 4.44 11.04 -16.14
C GLU A 219 3.36 10.33 -15.30
N TRP A 220 2.24 11.03 -15.04
CA TRP A 220 1.08 10.46 -14.38
C TRP A 220 0.19 9.72 -15.37
N ARG A 221 0.58 8.51 -15.71
CA ARG A 221 -0.16 7.61 -16.62
C ARG A 221 0.10 6.15 -16.28
N THR A 222 -0.62 5.25 -16.92
CA THR A 222 -0.37 3.80 -16.83
C THR A 222 1.01 3.47 -17.37
N THR A 223 1.73 2.66 -16.61
CA THR A 223 3.06 2.15 -16.95
C THR A 223 3.08 0.65 -16.90
N VAL A 224 3.79 0.02 -17.85
CA VAL A 224 3.96 -1.42 -17.96
C VAL A 224 5.45 -1.75 -17.85
N ASN A 225 5.81 -2.56 -16.87
CA ASN A 225 7.14 -3.13 -16.75
C ASN A 225 7.12 -4.59 -17.16
N LEU A 226 7.89 -4.94 -18.20
CA LEU A 226 8.18 -6.33 -18.56
C LEU A 226 9.23 -6.86 -17.59
N ALA A 227 8.79 -7.56 -16.54
CA ALA A 227 9.64 -7.99 -15.44
C ALA A 227 10.42 -9.26 -15.78
N ARG A 228 9.85 -10.15 -16.59
CA ARG A 228 10.48 -11.44 -16.96
C ARG A 228 9.90 -12.01 -18.24
N VAL A 229 10.77 -12.67 -19.02
CA VAL A 229 10.41 -13.58 -20.11
C VAL A 229 11.06 -14.93 -19.85
N HIS A 230 10.33 -16.00 -20.07
CA HIS A 230 10.82 -17.36 -19.85
C HIS A 230 10.29 -18.33 -20.91
N THR A 231 11.12 -19.31 -21.27
CA THR A 231 10.75 -20.48 -22.06
C THR A 231 11.50 -21.71 -21.53
N PRO A 232 10.86 -22.89 -21.43
CA PRO A 232 11.55 -24.11 -21.04
C PRO A 232 12.47 -24.66 -22.15
N ASN A 233 12.41 -24.09 -23.36
CA ASN A 233 13.23 -24.57 -24.52
C ASN A 233 14.72 -24.40 -24.21
N GLN A 234 15.49 -25.51 -24.43
CA GLN A 234 16.93 -25.55 -24.19
C GLN A 234 17.73 -25.71 -25.52
N ALA A 235 17.04 -26.05 -26.60
CA ALA A 235 17.69 -26.38 -27.89
C ALA A 235 17.54 -25.24 -28.91
N ARG A 236 18.66 -24.78 -29.50
CA ARG A 236 18.65 -23.71 -30.51
C ARG A 236 18.00 -24.14 -31.84
N ASN A 237 18.02 -25.42 -32.13
CA ASN A 237 17.47 -26.00 -33.38
C ASN A 237 16.04 -26.52 -33.20
N GLN A 238 15.33 -26.06 -32.15
CA GLN A 238 13.94 -26.39 -31.88
C GLN A 238 13.09 -25.13 -31.81
N ILE A 239 11.90 -25.17 -32.39
CA ILE A 239 10.88 -24.13 -32.24
C ILE A 239 10.27 -24.26 -30.85
N PRO A 240 10.29 -23.20 -29.97
CA PRO A 240 9.68 -23.24 -28.66
C PRO A 240 8.15 -23.43 -28.74
N ALA A 241 7.64 -24.44 -28.04
CA ALA A 241 6.21 -24.69 -27.94
C ALA A 241 5.55 -23.94 -26.79
N GLU A 242 6.33 -23.45 -25.83
CA GLU A 242 5.85 -22.74 -24.63
C GLU A 242 6.73 -21.55 -24.31
N ALA A 243 6.10 -20.45 -23.90
CA ALA A 243 6.78 -19.28 -23.36
C ALA A 243 5.82 -18.48 -22.46
N ASN A 244 6.37 -17.73 -21.52
CA ASN A 244 5.59 -16.79 -20.71
C ASN A 244 6.33 -15.48 -20.45
N ALA A 245 5.57 -14.43 -20.15
CA ALA A 245 6.08 -13.13 -19.74
C ALA A 245 5.32 -12.64 -18.50
N TRP A 246 6.02 -11.96 -17.60
CA TRP A 246 5.42 -11.33 -16.43
C TRP A 246 5.47 -9.82 -16.57
N LEU A 247 4.30 -9.18 -16.40
CA LEU A 247 4.14 -7.73 -16.44
C LEU A 247 3.70 -7.22 -15.08
N ASP A 248 4.33 -6.14 -14.61
CA ASP A 248 3.84 -5.30 -13.52
C ASP A 248 3.24 -4.04 -14.16
N ILE A 249 1.95 -3.81 -13.94
CA ILE A 249 1.23 -2.67 -14.51
C ILE A 249 0.79 -1.75 -13.37
N ARG A 250 1.15 -0.46 -13.48
CA ARG A 250 0.74 0.59 -12.53
C ARG A 250 -0.17 1.56 -13.25
N PHE A 251 -1.36 1.80 -12.72
CA PHE A 251 -2.39 2.58 -13.40
C PHE A 251 -3.04 3.61 -12.48
N PRO A 252 -3.26 4.86 -12.97
CA PRO A 252 -3.91 5.90 -12.21
C PRO A 252 -5.44 5.69 -12.16
N PRO A 253 -6.15 6.38 -11.23
CA PRO A 253 -7.62 6.30 -11.13
C PRO A 253 -8.37 6.65 -12.42
N GLU A 254 -7.79 7.51 -13.25
CA GLU A 254 -8.38 8.00 -14.51
C GLU A 254 -8.30 6.97 -15.66
N ASP A 255 -7.48 5.91 -15.54
CA ASP A 255 -7.41 4.87 -16.57
C ASP A 255 -8.64 3.96 -16.48
N THR A 256 -9.70 4.31 -17.18
CA THR A 256 -10.98 3.57 -17.21
C THR A 256 -10.90 2.22 -17.92
N ASP A 257 -9.80 1.92 -18.60
CA ASP A 257 -9.56 0.60 -19.16
C ASP A 257 -9.14 -0.42 -18.09
N LEU A 258 -8.61 0.07 -16.97
CA LEU A 258 -8.11 -0.76 -15.86
C LEU A 258 -8.82 -0.45 -14.53
N ALA A 259 -8.95 0.83 -14.18
CA ALA A 259 -9.58 1.24 -12.93
C ALA A 259 -11.08 0.90 -12.92
N GLY A 260 -11.55 0.37 -11.78
CA GLY A 260 -12.96 0.00 -11.63
C GLY A 260 -13.35 -1.34 -12.24
N ARG A 261 -12.42 -2.07 -12.87
CA ARG A 261 -12.70 -3.34 -13.53
C ARG A 261 -12.24 -4.54 -12.69
N SER A 262 -12.94 -5.64 -12.84
CA SER A 262 -12.56 -6.94 -12.29
C SER A 262 -11.34 -7.52 -13.01
N ALA A 263 -10.65 -8.46 -12.37
CA ALA A 263 -9.53 -9.17 -12.99
C ALA A 263 -9.92 -9.84 -14.33
N GLY A 264 -11.15 -10.37 -14.43
CA GLY A 264 -11.65 -10.98 -15.66
C GLY A 264 -11.86 -9.98 -16.79
N GLU A 265 -12.42 -8.80 -16.50
CA GLU A 265 -12.60 -7.72 -17.49
C GLU A 265 -11.26 -7.16 -17.96
N ILE A 266 -10.30 -7.01 -17.05
CA ILE A 266 -8.92 -6.58 -17.40
C ILE A 266 -8.24 -7.65 -18.26
N ALA A 267 -8.37 -8.94 -17.90
CA ALA A 267 -7.82 -10.02 -18.71
C ALA A 267 -8.42 -10.02 -20.13
N ALA A 268 -9.73 -9.85 -20.26
CA ALA A 268 -10.41 -9.75 -21.56
C ALA A 268 -9.92 -8.54 -22.38
N TYR A 269 -9.73 -7.40 -21.71
CA TYR A 269 -9.17 -6.20 -22.35
C TYR A 269 -7.74 -6.44 -22.84
N LEU A 270 -6.85 -6.99 -21.99
CA LEU A 270 -5.45 -7.27 -22.36
C LEU A 270 -5.36 -8.35 -23.43
N GLN A 271 -6.31 -9.30 -23.46
CA GLN A 271 -6.39 -10.33 -24.49
C GLN A 271 -6.53 -9.74 -25.91
N THR A 272 -7.10 -8.55 -26.06
CA THR A 272 -7.24 -7.88 -27.36
C THR A 272 -5.89 -7.50 -27.99
N PHE A 273 -4.82 -7.43 -27.20
CA PHE A 273 -3.45 -7.15 -27.65
C PHE A 273 -2.64 -8.44 -27.90
N CYS A 274 -3.19 -9.59 -27.51
CA CYS A 274 -2.48 -10.87 -27.60
C CYS A 274 -2.53 -11.45 -29.04
N ALA A 275 -1.41 -11.96 -29.50
CA ALA A 275 -1.34 -12.74 -30.72
C ALA A 275 -2.03 -14.12 -30.54
N PRO A 276 -2.42 -14.80 -31.62
CA PRO A 276 -2.94 -16.16 -31.55
C PRO A 276 -2.01 -17.10 -30.74
N GLY A 277 -2.58 -17.93 -29.89
CA GLY A 277 -1.84 -18.83 -29.01
C GLY A 277 -1.32 -18.19 -27.71
N VAL A 278 -1.60 -16.89 -27.45
CA VAL A 278 -1.23 -16.21 -26.21
C VAL A 278 -2.47 -15.88 -25.39
N THR A 279 -2.42 -16.20 -24.10
CA THR A 279 -3.49 -15.92 -23.12
C THR A 279 -2.98 -14.94 -22.08
N ALA A 280 -3.78 -13.90 -21.77
CA ALA A 280 -3.53 -12.96 -20.69
C ALA A 280 -4.19 -13.45 -19.39
N VAL A 281 -3.40 -13.68 -18.35
CA VAL A 281 -3.85 -14.11 -17.03
C VAL A 281 -3.56 -13.01 -16.02
N VAL A 282 -4.60 -12.47 -15.37
CA VAL A 282 -4.46 -11.45 -14.33
C VAL A 282 -4.44 -12.15 -12.97
N GLY A 283 -3.32 -12.05 -12.25
CA GLY A 283 -3.12 -12.73 -10.98
C GLY A 283 -3.78 -12.01 -9.81
N HIS A 284 -3.60 -10.69 -9.72
CA HIS A 284 -4.22 -9.82 -8.70
C HIS A 284 -4.40 -8.41 -9.25
N VAL A 285 -5.35 -7.71 -8.68
CA VAL A 285 -5.62 -6.30 -8.97
C VAL A 285 -5.75 -5.58 -7.63
N ASP A 286 -4.90 -4.60 -7.41
CA ASP A 286 -5.03 -3.65 -6.31
C ASP A 286 -5.50 -2.30 -6.90
N ALA A 287 -6.61 -1.78 -6.39
CA ALA A 287 -7.21 -0.55 -6.89
C ALA A 287 -6.31 0.67 -6.65
N PRO A 288 -6.37 1.70 -7.50
CA PRO A 288 -5.77 2.99 -7.18
C PRO A 288 -6.48 3.63 -5.99
N GLN A 289 -5.73 4.42 -5.21
CA GLN A 289 -6.31 5.28 -4.17
C GLN A 289 -6.68 6.63 -4.78
N TYR A 290 -7.83 7.16 -4.36
CA TYR A 290 -8.27 8.50 -4.67
C TYR A 290 -8.97 9.14 -3.47
N ALA A 291 -8.62 10.38 -3.15
CA ALA A 291 -9.30 11.22 -2.17
C ALA A 291 -9.65 12.56 -2.80
N ASP A 292 -10.93 12.94 -2.71
CA ASP A 292 -11.39 14.24 -3.20
C ASP A 292 -10.76 15.37 -2.38
N GLY A 293 -9.91 16.18 -3.01
CA GLY A 293 -9.23 17.33 -2.40
C GLY A 293 -10.16 18.41 -1.85
N GLY A 294 -11.43 18.42 -2.23
CA GLY A 294 -12.46 19.33 -1.72
C GLY A 294 -13.02 18.94 -0.34
N ARG A 295 -12.64 17.82 0.23
CA ARG A 295 -13.12 17.38 1.55
C ARG A 295 -12.68 18.33 2.67
N PRO A 296 -13.58 18.61 3.65
CA PRO A 296 -13.27 19.47 4.77
C PRO A 296 -12.01 19.04 5.56
N GLU A 297 -11.84 17.74 5.77
CA GLU A 297 -10.68 17.18 6.47
C GLU A 297 -9.36 17.51 5.77
N ILE A 298 -9.35 17.41 4.44
CA ILE A 298 -8.16 17.74 3.64
C ILE A 298 -7.87 19.25 3.71
N ALA A 299 -8.90 20.08 3.66
CA ALA A 299 -8.75 21.53 3.81
C ALA A 299 -8.19 21.92 5.20
N GLN A 300 -8.64 21.24 6.27
CA GLN A 300 -8.14 21.46 7.63
C GLN A 300 -6.69 20.98 7.78
N LEU A 301 -6.37 19.81 7.26
CA LEU A 301 -4.99 19.31 7.27
C LEU A 301 -4.05 20.24 6.49
N ALA A 302 -4.50 20.76 5.35
CA ALA A 302 -3.78 21.75 4.57
C ALA A 302 -3.60 23.07 5.35
N GLY A 303 -4.61 23.54 6.06
CA GLY A 303 -4.54 24.68 6.95
C GLY A 303 -3.53 24.49 8.08
N ALA A 304 -3.57 23.34 8.74
CA ALA A 304 -2.63 22.98 9.80
C ALA A 304 -1.17 22.92 9.28
N THR A 305 -0.97 22.40 8.09
CA THR A 305 0.35 22.36 7.42
C THR A 305 0.89 23.75 7.11
N ARG A 306 0.04 24.65 6.56
CA ARG A 306 0.42 26.07 6.33
C ARG A 306 0.82 26.78 7.62
N ALA A 307 0.12 26.52 8.72
CA ALA A 307 0.45 27.08 10.01
C ALA A 307 1.85 26.68 10.52
N GLN A 308 2.42 25.60 9.98
CA GLN A 308 3.80 25.18 10.26
C GLN A 308 4.83 25.75 9.26
N GLY A 309 4.42 26.60 8.33
CA GLY A 309 5.30 27.20 7.33
C GLY A 309 5.56 26.31 6.10
N TYR A 310 4.82 25.23 5.94
CA TYR A 310 4.94 24.33 4.79
C TYR A 310 3.83 24.56 3.76
N ARG A 311 4.13 24.29 2.48
CA ARG A 311 3.14 24.34 1.42
C ARG A 311 2.35 23.03 1.40
N PRO A 312 1.04 23.06 1.55
CA PRO A 312 0.22 21.85 1.54
C PRO A 312 -0.17 21.47 0.10
N ASP A 313 0.82 21.30 -0.75
CA ASP A 313 0.57 20.88 -2.13
C ASP A 313 -0.01 19.46 -2.13
N PHE A 314 -0.95 19.18 -3.03
CA PHE A 314 -1.41 17.82 -3.25
C PHE A 314 -0.38 17.04 -4.05
N LEU A 315 -0.15 15.81 -3.65
CA LEU A 315 0.83 14.92 -4.26
C LEU A 315 0.16 13.69 -4.81
N ARG A 316 0.63 13.25 -5.97
CA ARG A 316 0.33 11.95 -6.56
C ARG A 316 1.55 11.05 -6.40
N LYS A 317 1.37 9.83 -5.91
CA LYS A 317 2.46 8.84 -5.79
C LYS A 317 2.29 7.71 -6.80
N HIS A 318 3.37 7.34 -7.48
CA HIS A 318 3.37 6.23 -8.44
C HIS A 318 3.33 4.86 -7.75
N GLY A 319 3.74 4.76 -6.50
CA GLY A 319 3.65 3.57 -5.67
C GLY A 319 2.22 3.33 -5.18
N THR A 320 1.93 2.11 -4.79
CA THR A 320 0.67 1.68 -4.20
C THR A 320 0.88 1.49 -2.71
N GLY A 321 0.01 2.02 -1.86
CA GLY A 321 0.08 1.89 -0.40
C GLY A 321 -1.22 1.36 0.20
N ASP A 322 -1.30 1.27 1.52
CA ASP A 322 -2.45 0.74 2.26
C ASP A 322 -3.75 1.54 2.07
N GLY A 323 -3.65 2.77 1.59
CA GLY A 323 -4.80 3.62 1.24
C GLY A 323 -5.80 2.98 0.29
N ARG A 324 -5.36 2.07 -0.57
CA ARG A 324 -6.23 1.32 -1.50
C ARG A 324 -7.29 0.47 -0.80
N PHE A 325 -6.96 -0.09 0.37
CA PHE A 325 -7.91 -0.91 1.13
C PHE A 325 -9.01 -0.09 1.77
N TYR A 326 -8.69 1.12 2.21
CA TYR A 326 -9.69 2.07 2.71
C TYR A 326 -10.60 2.53 1.56
N GLY A 327 -10.03 2.92 0.42
CA GLY A 327 -10.78 3.30 -0.77
C GLY A 327 -11.74 2.20 -1.21
N ALA A 328 -11.31 0.93 -1.25
CA ALA A 328 -12.15 -0.22 -1.55
C ALA A 328 -13.29 -0.43 -0.53
N ALA A 329 -13.12 0.03 0.71
CA ALA A 329 -14.14 0.00 1.76
C ALA A 329 -15.00 1.26 1.82
N GLY A 330 -14.86 2.20 0.87
CA GLY A 330 -15.58 3.47 0.85
C GLY A 330 -15.10 4.48 1.90
N ILE A 331 -13.92 4.29 2.45
CA ILE A 331 -13.32 5.15 3.48
C ILE A 331 -12.29 6.07 2.82
N THR A 332 -12.37 7.37 3.09
CA THR A 332 -11.37 8.32 2.56
C THR A 332 -10.07 8.21 3.33
N ALA A 333 -8.98 8.01 2.60
CA ALA A 333 -7.63 7.99 3.17
C ALA A 333 -6.69 8.92 2.40
N VAL A 334 -5.78 9.57 3.12
CA VAL A 334 -4.66 10.34 2.55
C VAL A 334 -3.36 9.88 3.19
N ALA A 335 -2.26 9.96 2.46
CA ALA A 335 -0.96 9.82 3.08
C ALA A 335 -0.40 11.21 3.42
N PHE A 336 0.18 11.32 4.62
CA PHE A 336 0.76 12.55 5.14
C PHE A 336 1.81 12.21 6.19
N GLY A 337 3.07 12.56 5.95
CA GLY A 337 4.17 12.18 6.80
C GLY A 337 5.40 13.09 6.68
N VAL A 338 6.44 12.73 7.38
CA VAL A 338 7.70 13.46 7.42
C VAL A 338 8.39 13.52 6.06
N GLY A 339 9.37 14.42 5.92
CA GLY A 339 10.28 14.46 4.77
C GLY A 339 11.43 13.48 4.92
N GLY A 340 11.98 13.08 3.79
CA GLY A 340 13.10 12.17 3.73
C GLY A 340 13.44 11.80 2.29
N HIS A 341 14.45 10.95 2.13
CA HIS A 341 14.87 10.44 0.82
C HIS A 341 15.51 9.07 0.94
N GLY A 342 15.64 8.38 -0.20
CA GLY A 342 16.34 7.10 -0.26
C GLY A 342 15.48 5.90 0.15
N GLN A 343 14.15 6.01 0.06
CA GLN A 343 13.23 4.90 0.33
C GLN A 343 13.70 3.61 -0.33
N HIS A 344 13.76 2.51 0.46
CA HIS A 344 14.26 1.19 0.06
C HIS A 344 15.74 1.15 -0.34
N GLY A 345 16.43 2.29 -0.39
CA GLY A 345 17.83 2.41 -0.76
C GLY A 345 18.83 2.23 0.41
N ALA A 346 20.11 2.31 0.09
CA ALA A 346 21.17 2.18 1.08
C ALA A 346 21.30 3.41 1.99
N ASP A 347 20.93 4.59 1.49
CA ASP A 347 21.10 5.89 2.14
C ASP A 347 19.74 6.49 2.57
N GLU A 348 18.84 5.65 3.04
CA GLU A 348 17.56 6.11 3.55
C GLU A 348 17.73 7.00 4.77
N TYR A 349 17.05 8.16 4.77
CA TYR A 349 17.02 9.09 5.89
C TYR A 349 15.71 9.85 6.02
N ALA A 350 15.38 10.24 7.25
CA ALA A 350 14.36 11.24 7.52
C ALA A 350 14.97 12.63 7.70
N GLU A 351 14.27 13.66 7.25
CA GLU A 351 14.60 15.07 7.45
C GLU A 351 14.13 15.53 8.83
N ILE A 352 15.06 15.67 9.79
CA ILE A 352 14.78 16.08 11.17
C ILE A 352 13.94 17.37 11.25
N PRO A 353 14.20 18.43 10.44
CA PRO A 353 13.39 19.66 10.48
C PRO A 353 11.90 19.47 10.17
N THR A 354 11.52 18.35 9.53
CA THR A 354 10.11 18.07 9.19
C THR A 354 9.34 17.39 10.32
N ILE A 355 10.03 16.78 11.28
CA ILE A 355 9.41 15.94 12.33
C ILE A 355 8.50 16.75 13.26
N ALA A 356 9.02 17.82 13.86
CA ALA A 356 8.22 18.65 14.75
C ALA A 356 7.09 19.39 14.03
N PRO A 357 7.28 19.97 12.82
CA PRO A 357 6.17 20.49 12.02
C PRO A 357 5.10 19.46 11.69
N TYR A 358 5.49 18.23 11.31
CA TYR A 358 4.54 17.14 11.05
C TYR A 358 3.68 16.84 12.30
N TYR A 359 4.31 16.59 13.44
CA TYR A 359 3.61 16.35 14.70
C TYR A 359 2.66 17.50 15.06
N ARG A 360 3.09 18.77 14.91
CA ARG A 360 2.25 19.93 15.22
C ARG A 360 1.07 20.09 14.25
N ALA A 361 1.31 19.88 12.94
CA ALA A 361 0.24 19.90 11.93
C ALA A 361 -0.79 18.82 12.22
N LEU A 362 -0.34 17.59 12.47
CA LEU A 362 -1.20 16.46 12.83
C LEU A 362 -1.99 16.77 14.14
N SER A 363 -1.31 17.26 15.16
CA SER A 363 -1.96 17.60 16.44
C SER A 363 -2.97 18.73 16.31
N GLN A 364 -2.71 19.73 15.47
CA GLN A 364 -3.66 20.81 15.18
C GLN A 364 -4.87 20.25 14.43
N PHE A 365 -4.67 19.44 13.40
CA PHE A 365 -5.73 18.78 12.65
C PHE A 365 -6.62 17.91 13.57
N LEU A 366 -6.01 17.10 14.43
CA LEU A 366 -6.76 16.24 15.35
C LEU A 366 -7.65 17.03 16.34
N ARG A 367 -7.28 18.23 16.73
CA ARG A 367 -8.12 19.08 17.59
C ARG A 367 -9.32 19.66 16.83
N ASP A 368 -9.21 19.85 15.53
CA ASP A 368 -10.28 20.35 14.66
C ASP A 368 -10.14 19.75 13.24
N PRO A 369 -10.66 18.55 13.03
CA PRO A 369 -10.60 17.90 11.71
C PRO A 369 -11.63 18.45 10.71
N GLY A 370 -12.36 19.49 11.08
CA GLY A 370 -13.50 20.01 10.34
C GLY A 370 -14.81 19.23 10.59
N PRO A 371 -15.91 19.69 10.01
CA PRO A 371 -17.22 19.05 10.18
C PRO A 371 -17.19 17.60 9.65
N ALA A 372 -17.92 16.71 10.34
CA ALA A 372 -18.17 15.38 9.81
C ALA A 372 -18.95 15.49 8.49
N PRO A 373 -18.69 14.60 7.50
CA PRO A 373 -19.45 14.59 6.26
C PRO A 373 -20.93 14.40 6.59
N THR A 374 -21.79 15.22 5.97
CA THR A 374 -23.24 14.97 6.02
C THR A 374 -23.52 13.68 5.26
N VAL A 375 -24.40 12.83 5.79
CA VAL A 375 -24.73 11.48 5.26
C VAL A 375 -25.16 11.50 3.77
N SER A 376 -25.50 12.68 3.23
CA SER A 376 -25.85 12.87 1.82
C SER A 376 -24.65 12.87 0.84
N GLY A 377 -23.42 12.82 1.34
CA GLY A 377 -22.18 12.90 0.53
C GLY A 377 -21.39 11.60 0.40
N LEU A 378 -21.94 10.47 0.82
CA LEU A 378 -21.36 9.16 0.48
C LEU A 378 -21.62 8.92 -1.01
N CYS A 379 -20.69 9.36 -1.86
CA CYS A 379 -20.64 8.85 -3.23
C CYS A 379 -20.58 7.31 -3.14
N PRO A 380 -21.51 6.58 -3.78
CA PRO A 380 -21.32 5.15 -3.89
C PRO A 380 -19.98 4.95 -4.60
N ALA A 381 -19.09 4.18 -3.97
CA ALA A 381 -17.85 3.76 -4.61
C ALA A 381 -18.22 3.22 -6.01
N PRO A 382 -17.54 3.64 -7.09
CA PRO A 382 -17.86 3.14 -8.41
C PRO A 382 -17.77 1.63 -8.39
N GLY A 383 -18.93 0.94 -8.50
CA GLY A 383 -19.13 -0.47 -8.87
C GLY A 383 -18.32 -1.59 -8.17
N TRP A 384 -17.59 -1.33 -7.09
CA TRP A 384 -16.71 -2.33 -6.43
C TRP A 384 -17.41 -3.20 -5.36
N LEU A 385 -18.68 -2.91 -5.05
CA LEU A 385 -19.46 -3.64 -4.04
C LEU A 385 -20.37 -4.68 -4.70
N ASP A 386 -19.82 -5.68 -5.37
CA ASP A 386 -20.49 -6.96 -5.49
C ASP A 386 -19.67 -8.00 -4.71
N GLY A 387 -20.06 -8.17 -3.44
CA GLY A 387 -19.42 -9.04 -2.45
C GLY A 387 -19.56 -10.54 -2.72
N ARG A 388 -19.55 -10.96 -3.99
CA ARG A 388 -19.61 -12.36 -4.43
C ARG A 388 -18.46 -12.66 -5.38
N GLY A 389 -17.28 -12.95 -4.84
CA GLY A 389 -16.19 -13.39 -5.71
C GLY A 389 -14.80 -13.51 -5.10
N TRP A 390 -14.66 -13.56 -3.78
CA TRP A 390 -13.37 -13.88 -3.16
C TRP A 390 -13.48 -15.20 -2.39
N LEU A 391 -13.61 -16.32 -3.13
CA LEU A 391 -13.39 -17.64 -2.58
C LEU A 391 -11.89 -17.95 -2.61
N ASP A 392 -11.39 -18.18 -1.42
CA ASP A 392 -10.10 -18.75 -1.03
C ASP A 392 -9.60 -19.81 -2.04
N GLY A 393 -8.43 -19.54 -2.64
CA GLY A 393 -7.76 -20.42 -3.60
C GLY A 393 -7.17 -21.70 -3.00
N ARG A 394 -7.87 -22.36 -2.08
CA ARG A 394 -7.53 -23.68 -1.57
C ARG A 394 -8.71 -24.62 -1.61
N ARG A 395 -8.97 -25.23 -2.78
CA ARG A 395 -9.57 -26.57 -2.83
C ARG A 395 -9.09 -27.31 -4.08
N GLY A 396 -8.61 -28.51 -3.77
CA GLY A 396 -8.05 -29.45 -4.72
C GLY A 396 -9.05 -29.92 -5.79
N TRP A 397 -8.50 -30.42 -6.84
CA TRP A 397 -9.16 -31.08 -7.95
C TRP A 397 -10.03 -32.25 -7.48
N LEU A 398 -11.32 -32.10 -7.62
CA LEU A 398 -12.23 -33.25 -7.52
C LEU A 398 -12.55 -33.73 -8.93
N VAL A 399 -11.93 -34.84 -9.30
CA VAL A 399 -12.23 -35.57 -10.53
C VAL A 399 -13.63 -36.21 -10.39
N LEU A 400 -14.62 -35.69 -11.07
CA LEU A 400 -15.90 -36.36 -11.24
C LEU A 400 -15.75 -37.48 -12.29
N ARG A 401 -15.59 -38.71 -11.83
CA ARG A 401 -15.85 -39.89 -12.67
C ARG A 401 -17.37 -39.99 -12.83
N ARG A 402 -17.84 -39.95 -14.08
CA ARG A 402 -19.18 -40.42 -14.42
C ARG A 402 -19.21 -41.95 -14.29
N ALA A 403 -20.14 -42.45 -13.51
CA ALA A 403 -20.52 -43.84 -13.50
C ALA A 403 -21.85 -43.98 -14.26
N GLY A 404 -21.90 -44.99 -15.09
CA GLY A 404 -23.10 -45.63 -15.62
C GLY A 404 -23.79 -44.92 -16.72
#